data_e4a060ecffcaa5a45ce2fe4d0b81cb14
#
_entry.id   e4a060ecffcaa5a45ce2fe4d0b81cb14
#
_cell.length_a   1.000
_cell.length_b   1.000
_cell.length_c   1.000
_cell.angle_alpha   90.00
_cell.angle_beta   90.00
_cell.angle_gamma   90.00
#
_symmetry.space_group_name_H-M   'P 1'
#
loop_
_entity.id
_entity.type
_entity.pdbx_description
1 polymer ?
#
loop_
_entity_poly.entity_id
_entity_poly.type
_entity_poly.pdbx_seq_one_letter_code
_entity_poly.pdbx_strand_id
1 'polypeptide(L)'
;MHIYRFTLFLMLIFVLTGCDNTNQKDQKALLKTNCDANQHCIYNTGVKVWLSDKNITPETPFSIYLDLPAHLKIDSAKLESITMYMGFIPQKFTKEATIYKSDTMVGICSEKNMLWQLVLNLSNLQTGEPITHFYNFYVTY
;
A
#
# COMPACT_ATOMS: atom_id res chain seq x y z
N MET A 1 10.19 -48.02 35.28
CA MET A 1 9.20 -47.85 34.17
C MET A 1 8.32 -46.61 34.31
N HIS A 2 8.30 -45.89 35.43
CA HIS A 2 7.53 -44.64 35.61
C HIS A 2 8.27 -43.37 35.20
N ILE A 3 9.60 -43.37 35.24
CA ILE A 3 10.42 -42.19 34.93
C ILE A 3 10.39 -41.85 33.41
N TYR A 4 10.38 -42.86 32.56
CA TYR A 4 10.30 -42.66 31.09
C TYR A 4 8.95 -42.09 30.62
N ARG A 5 7.86 -42.40 31.33
CA ARG A 5 6.52 -41.87 31.02
C ARG A 5 6.42 -40.37 31.41
N PHE A 6 7.13 -39.97 32.45
CA PHE A 6 7.14 -38.58 32.92
C PHE A 6 7.99 -37.70 32.02
N THR A 7 9.14 -38.17 31.54
CA THR A 7 10.01 -37.44 30.61
C THR A 7 9.36 -37.31 29.22
N LEU A 8 8.62 -38.31 28.75
CA LEU A 8 7.89 -38.26 27.49
C LEU A 8 6.75 -37.24 27.53
N PHE A 9 6.06 -37.12 28.68
CA PHE A 9 4.98 -36.15 28.87
C PHE A 9 5.50 -34.70 28.99
N LEU A 10 6.68 -34.52 29.59
CA LEU A 10 7.33 -33.23 29.71
C LEU A 10 7.85 -32.72 28.36
N MET A 11 8.28 -33.59 27.46
CA MET A 11 8.73 -33.25 26.11
C MET A 11 7.58 -32.86 25.16
N LEU A 12 6.37 -33.39 25.42
CA LEU A 12 5.19 -33.09 24.59
C LEU A 12 4.60 -31.70 24.86
N ILE A 13 4.88 -31.10 26.02
CA ILE A 13 4.37 -29.78 26.40
C ILE A 13 5.18 -28.62 25.73
N PHE A 14 6.43 -28.89 25.28
CA PHE A 14 7.31 -27.87 24.70
C PHE A 14 7.03 -27.56 23.22
N VAL A 15 6.12 -28.27 22.55
CA VAL A 15 5.86 -28.10 21.10
C VAL A 15 4.69 -27.17 20.80
N LEU A 16 4.01 -26.60 21.82
CA LEU A 16 2.79 -25.80 21.62
C LEU A 16 2.96 -24.28 21.79
N THR A 17 4.19 -23.78 21.91
CA THR A 17 4.41 -22.32 21.98
C THR A 17 5.17 -21.84 20.75
N GLY A 18 4.47 -21.63 19.66
CA GLY A 18 5.08 -21.11 18.46
C GLY A 18 4.10 -20.77 17.34
N CYS A 19 3.23 -19.82 17.55
CA CYS A 19 2.64 -19.02 16.47
C CYS A 19 2.41 -17.62 17.02
N ASP A 20 3.45 -16.79 16.95
CA ASP A 20 3.29 -15.36 17.09
C ASP A 20 2.58 -14.80 15.87
N ASN A 21 1.39 -14.26 16.10
CA ASN A 21 0.56 -13.56 15.14
C ASN A 21 1.15 -12.17 14.83
N THR A 22 2.34 -12.11 14.21
CA THR A 22 3.00 -10.86 13.81
C THR A 22 2.38 -10.21 12.57
N ASN A 23 1.50 -10.92 11.84
CA ASN A 23 0.92 -10.43 10.58
C ASN A 23 -0.26 -9.46 10.73
N GLN A 24 -0.83 -9.28 11.93
CA GLN A 24 -2.00 -8.42 12.12
C GLN A 24 -1.66 -6.93 12.34
N LYS A 25 -0.43 -6.61 12.75
CA LYS A 25 0.00 -5.21 12.94
C LYS A 25 0.34 -4.51 11.63
N ASP A 26 0.93 -5.24 10.68
CA ASP A 26 1.35 -4.67 9.40
C ASP A 26 0.16 -4.39 8.48
N GLN A 27 -0.88 -5.24 8.50
CA GLN A 27 -2.10 -5.04 7.73
C GLN A 27 -2.92 -3.80 8.18
N LYS A 28 -2.90 -3.49 9.49
CA LYS A 28 -3.57 -2.30 10.04
C LYS A 28 -2.79 -1.00 9.75
N ALA A 29 -1.47 -1.08 9.61
CA ALA A 29 -0.63 0.05 9.19
C ALA A 29 -0.81 0.38 7.71
N LEU A 30 -0.98 -0.64 6.85
CA LEU A 30 -1.23 -0.50 5.41
C LEU A 30 -2.58 0.18 5.08
N LEU A 31 -3.58 0.09 5.98
CA LEU A 31 -4.90 0.72 5.80
C LEU A 31 -4.95 2.19 6.29
N LYS A 32 -3.86 2.72 6.85
CA LYS A 32 -3.85 4.05 7.46
C LYS A 32 -3.73 5.15 6.40
N THR A 33 -4.82 5.41 5.71
CA THR A 33 -4.95 6.62 4.89
C THR A 33 -5.85 7.62 5.60
N ASN A 34 -5.57 8.90 5.43
CA ASN A 34 -6.41 9.98 5.95
C ASN A 34 -7.54 10.38 4.98
N CYS A 35 -7.73 9.62 3.91
CA CYS A 35 -8.65 9.92 2.82
C CYS A 35 -9.51 8.71 2.45
N ASP A 36 -10.72 9.00 2.00
CA ASP A 36 -11.61 8.00 1.42
C ASP A 36 -11.05 7.46 0.10
N ALA A 37 -11.24 6.18 -0.14
CA ALA A 37 -10.79 5.54 -1.37
C ALA A 37 -11.45 6.14 -2.61
N ASN A 38 -10.72 6.19 -3.75
CA ASN A 38 -11.14 6.76 -5.04
C ASN A 38 -11.47 8.27 -5.00
N GLN A 39 -11.24 8.97 -3.89
CA GLN A 39 -11.51 10.40 -3.79
C GLN A 39 -10.22 11.21 -3.93
N HIS A 40 -10.37 12.49 -4.25
CA HIS A 40 -9.27 13.44 -4.22
C HIS A 40 -8.76 13.57 -2.78
N CYS A 41 -7.49 13.26 -2.57
CA CYS A 41 -6.84 13.27 -1.26
C CYS A 41 -5.91 14.47 -1.14
N ILE A 42 -5.99 15.19 -0.03
CA ILE A 42 -5.09 16.31 0.31
C ILE A 42 -4.43 15.97 1.64
N TYR A 43 -3.11 15.85 1.63
CA TYR A 43 -2.32 15.57 2.83
C TYR A 43 -1.92 16.85 3.57
N ASN A 44 -1.62 16.74 4.84
CA ASN A 44 -1.13 17.86 5.67
C ASN A 44 0.21 18.44 5.18
N THR A 45 0.96 17.71 4.37
CA THR A 45 2.17 18.16 3.70
C THR A 45 1.91 19.05 2.48
N GLY A 46 0.64 19.22 2.10
CA GLY A 46 0.22 19.93 0.88
C GLY A 46 0.22 19.08 -0.39
N VAL A 47 0.66 17.82 -0.30
CA VAL A 47 0.58 16.86 -1.43
C VAL A 47 -0.87 16.54 -1.72
N LYS A 48 -1.25 16.52 -3.02
CA LYS A 48 -2.58 16.11 -3.47
C LYS A 48 -2.45 14.92 -4.41
N VAL A 49 -3.36 13.96 -4.26
CA VAL A 49 -3.42 12.74 -5.09
C VAL A 49 -4.84 12.52 -5.58
N TRP A 50 -5.00 12.20 -6.86
CA TRP A 50 -6.30 11.81 -7.42
C TRP A 50 -6.13 10.90 -8.64
N LEU A 51 -7.23 10.28 -9.06
CA LEU A 51 -7.29 9.42 -10.24
C LEU A 51 -7.99 10.13 -11.39
N SER A 52 -7.71 9.69 -12.62
CA SER A 52 -8.41 10.17 -13.83
C SER A 52 -9.89 9.82 -13.83
N ASP A 53 -10.26 8.72 -13.18
CA ASP A 53 -11.63 8.24 -13.01
C ASP A 53 -11.80 7.71 -11.58
N LYS A 54 -13.03 7.82 -11.06
CA LYS A 54 -13.41 7.25 -9.75
C LYS A 54 -13.80 5.78 -9.86
N ASN A 55 -14.24 5.35 -11.04
CA ASN A 55 -14.69 3.99 -11.34
C ASN A 55 -13.60 3.26 -12.13
N ILE A 56 -12.58 2.77 -11.42
CA ILE A 56 -11.50 2.02 -12.03
C ILE A 56 -11.94 0.56 -12.23
N THR A 57 -11.74 0.05 -13.44
CA THR A 57 -11.94 -1.36 -13.78
C THR A 57 -10.61 -2.04 -14.11
N PRO A 58 -10.48 -3.36 -13.85
CA PRO A 58 -9.27 -4.10 -14.20
C PRO A 58 -9.01 -4.04 -15.72
N GLU A 59 -7.73 -4.15 -16.10
CA GLU A 59 -7.27 -4.19 -17.49
C GLU A 59 -7.66 -2.95 -18.33
N THR A 60 -8.11 -1.89 -17.64
CA THR A 60 -8.41 -0.59 -18.26
C THR A 60 -7.37 0.42 -17.82
N PRO A 61 -6.69 1.11 -18.75
CA PRO A 61 -5.72 2.14 -18.41
C PRO A 61 -6.36 3.31 -17.68
N PHE A 62 -5.68 3.79 -16.65
CA PHE A 62 -6.05 5.01 -15.91
C PHE A 62 -4.80 5.79 -15.53
N SER A 63 -4.99 7.04 -15.12
CA SER A 63 -3.90 7.91 -14.68
C SER A 63 -4.02 8.24 -13.20
N ILE A 64 -2.87 8.32 -12.54
CA ILE A 64 -2.72 8.85 -11.19
C ILE A 64 -2.05 10.21 -11.32
N TYR A 65 -2.63 11.21 -10.68
CA TYR A 65 -2.13 12.58 -10.66
C TYR A 65 -1.62 12.97 -9.29
N LEU A 66 -0.53 13.73 -9.26
CA LEU A 66 0.02 14.32 -8.04
C LEU A 66 0.22 15.83 -8.25
N ASP A 67 -0.26 16.61 -7.29
CA ASP A 67 0.20 18.00 -7.08
C ASP A 67 1.21 17.99 -5.93
N LEU A 68 2.45 18.32 -6.23
CA LEU A 68 3.57 18.19 -5.31
C LEU A 68 4.15 19.57 -4.98
N PRO A 69 4.18 19.98 -3.69
CA PRO A 69 4.87 21.19 -3.27
C PRO A 69 6.33 21.23 -3.71
N ALA A 70 6.82 22.41 -4.07
CA ALA A 70 8.17 22.59 -4.65
C ALA A 70 9.33 22.16 -3.73
N HIS A 71 9.10 22.07 -2.43
CA HIS A 71 10.09 21.62 -1.46
C HIS A 71 10.16 20.10 -1.29
N LEU A 72 9.31 19.34 -2.01
CA LEU A 72 9.28 17.88 -1.98
C LEU A 72 9.71 17.29 -3.33
N LYS A 73 10.30 16.11 -3.30
CA LYS A 73 10.57 15.30 -4.49
C LYS A 73 10.07 13.88 -4.30
N ILE A 74 9.76 13.21 -5.41
CA ILE A 74 9.40 11.81 -5.46
C ILE A 74 10.69 10.99 -5.47
N ASP A 75 10.87 10.13 -4.46
CA ASP A 75 11.98 9.17 -4.41
C ASP A 75 11.57 7.84 -5.05
N SER A 76 10.36 7.34 -4.73
CA SER A 76 9.78 6.15 -5.37
C SER A 76 8.26 6.14 -5.21
N ALA A 77 7.61 5.41 -6.11
CA ALA A 77 6.19 5.15 -6.00
C ALA A 77 5.85 3.76 -6.54
N LYS A 78 4.87 3.09 -5.92
CA LYS A 78 4.39 1.78 -6.35
C LYS A 78 2.93 1.58 -5.99
N LEU A 79 2.24 0.74 -6.77
CA LEU A 79 0.93 0.21 -6.40
C LEU A 79 1.10 -1.17 -5.79
N GLU A 80 0.39 -1.44 -4.70
CA GLU A 80 0.29 -2.74 -4.05
C GLU A 80 -1.18 -3.10 -3.86
N SER A 81 -1.53 -4.36 -4.14
CA SER A 81 -2.86 -4.86 -3.81
C SER A 81 -2.92 -5.24 -2.34
N ILE A 82 -3.94 -4.75 -1.64
CA ILE A 82 -4.16 -4.98 -0.20
C ILE A 82 -5.04 -6.21 0.04
N THR A 83 -6.05 -6.43 -0.81
CA THR A 83 -6.99 -7.56 -0.64
C THR A 83 -6.39 -8.90 -0.98
N MET A 84 -5.46 -8.93 -1.93
CA MET A 84 -4.78 -10.14 -2.37
C MET A 84 -3.36 -9.81 -2.82
N TYR A 85 -2.39 -10.61 -2.41
CA TYR A 85 -1.01 -10.39 -2.84
C TYR A 85 -0.86 -10.66 -4.34
N MET A 86 -0.67 -9.61 -5.11
CA MET A 86 -0.45 -9.64 -6.58
C MET A 86 0.91 -9.03 -6.95
N GLY A 87 1.85 -8.95 -5.99
CA GLY A 87 3.09 -8.22 -6.17
C GLY A 87 2.88 -6.70 -6.10
N PHE A 88 3.77 -5.96 -6.75
CA PHE A 88 3.66 -4.51 -6.84
C PHE A 88 3.91 -4.02 -8.27
N ILE A 89 3.33 -2.88 -8.61
CA ILE A 89 3.50 -2.21 -9.91
C ILE A 89 4.26 -0.91 -9.67
N PRO A 90 5.54 -0.80 -10.07
CA PRO A 90 6.28 0.47 -9.96
C PRO A 90 5.56 1.59 -10.71
N GLN A 91 5.50 2.77 -10.12
CA GLN A 91 4.89 3.94 -10.74
C GLN A 91 5.96 4.95 -11.12
N LYS A 92 5.94 5.38 -12.37
CA LYS A 92 6.82 6.43 -12.88
C LYS A 92 6.02 7.68 -13.14
N PHE A 93 6.23 8.68 -12.31
CA PHE A 93 5.59 9.99 -12.48
C PHE A 93 6.39 10.89 -13.43
N THR A 94 5.74 11.43 -14.42
CA THR A 94 6.27 12.44 -15.34
C THR A 94 5.62 13.78 -15.03
N LYS A 95 6.42 14.83 -14.97
CA LYS A 95 5.91 16.18 -14.72
C LYS A 95 5.27 16.75 -16.00
N GLU A 96 4.00 17.11 -15.90
CA GLU A 96 3.24 17.79 -16.95
C GLU A 96 2.81 19.17 -16.41
N ALA A 97 3.42 20.24 -16.93
CA ALA A 97 3.24 21.60 -16.42
C ALA A 97 3.49 21.71 -14.90
N THR A 98 2.44 21.78 -14.08
CA THR A 98 2.52 21.94 -12.62
C THR A 98 2.23 20.65 -11.84
N ILE A 99 1.71 19.63 -12.50
CA ILE A 99 1.33 18.35 -11.88
C ILE A 99 2.21 17.22 -12.37
N TYR A 100 2.23 16.12 -11.62
CA TYR A 100 2.85 14.87 -12.02
C TYR A 100 1.78 13.86 -12.41
N LYS A 101 2.04 13.08 -13.45
CA LYS A 101 1.15 12.06 -13.98
C LYS A 101 1.87 10.73 -14.10
N SER A 102 1.20 9.64 -13.74
CA SER A 102 1.61 8.27 -14.02
C SER A 102 0.46 7.53 -14.66
N ASP A 103 0.66 7.02 -15.88
CA ASP A 103 -0.30 6.14 -16.55
C ASP A 103 -0.03 4.70 -16.13
N THR A 104 -1.09 3.99 -15.77
CA THR A 104 -1.01 2.64 -15.21
C THR A 104 -2.24 1.81 -15.54
N MET A 105 -2.17 0.54 -15.21
CA MET A 105 -3.26 -0.42 -15.33
C MET A 105 -3.03 -1.50 -14.28
N VAL A 106 -4.10 -2.05 -13.72
CA VAL A 106 -4.04 -3.19 -12.81
C VAL A 106 -4.70 -4.42 -13.43
N GLY A 107 -4.16 -5.59 -13.13
CA GLY A 107 -4.69 -6.84 -13.66
C GLY A 107 -6.00 -7.26 -13.00
N ILE A 108 -6.72 -8.16 -13.65
CA ILE A 108 -7.91 -8.80 -13.11
C ILE A 108 -7.52 -9.85 -12.06
N CYS A 109 -8.37 -10.04 -11.06
CA CYS A 109 -8.22 -11.03 -10.01
C CYS A 109 -9.56 -11.74 -9.77
N SER A 110 -9.61 -12.76 -8.94
CA SER A 110 -10.85 -13.44 -8.52
C SER A 110 -11.75 -12.58 -7.63
N GLU A 111 -11.18 -11.55 -6.98
CA GLU A 111 -11.92 -10.61 -6.14
C GLU A 111 -12.58 -9.50 -6.98
N LYS A 112 -13.91 -9.34 -6.82
CA LYS A 112 -14.67 -8.31 -7.55
C LYS A 112 -14.37 -6.89 -7.09
N ASN A 113 -13.98 -6.71 -5.83
CA ASN A 113 -13.65 -5.42 -5.23
C ASN A 113 -12.21 -5.47 -4.71
N MET A 114 -11.28 -5.15 -5.55
CA MET A 114 -9.85 -5.13 -5.19
C MET A 114 -9.47 -3.80 -4.58
N LEU A 115 -8.98 -3.81 -3.35
CA LEU A 115 -8.38 -2.62 -2.74
C LEU A 115 -6.91 -2.54 -3.13
N TRP A 116 -6.54 -1.46 -3.80
CA TRP A 116 -5.17 -1.11 -4.15
C TRP A 116 -4.69 0.08 -3.34
N GLN A 117 -3.39 0.14 -3.10
CA GLN A 117 -2.75 1.23 -2.40
C GLN A 117 -1.58 1.76 -3.21
N LEU A 118 -1.56 3.07 -3.45
CA LEU A 118 -0.35 3.77 -3.88
C LEU A 118 0.49 4.05 -2.64
N VAL A 119 1.71 3.54 -2.62
CA VAL A 119 2.76 3.89 -1.67
C VAL A 119 3.65 4.93 -2.33
N LEU A 120 3.65 6.15 -1.82
CA LEU A 120 4.38 7.29 -2.34
C LEU A 120 5.47 7.70 -1.34
N ASN A 121 6.72 7.44 -1.67
CA ASN A 121 7.87 7.85 -0.87
C ASN A 121 8.44 9.16 -1.44
N LEU A 122 8.53 10.14 -0.57
CA LEU A 122 8.98 11.49 -0.86
C LEU A 122 10.13 11.84 0.07
N SER A 123 10.90 12.86 -0.29
CA SER A 123 11.83 13.50 0.62
C SER A 123 11.72 15.04 0.52
N ASN A 124 11.96 15.68 1.65
CA ASN A 124 12.08 17.14 1.71
C ASN A 124 13.45 17.55 1.14
N LEU A 125 13.45 18.41 0.13
CA LEU A 125 14.67 18.88 -0.55
C LEU A 125 15.59 19.72 0.35
N GLN A 126 15.04 20.33 1.41
CA GLN A 126 15.80 21.20 2.32
C GLN A 126 16.38 20.42 3.50
N THR A 127 15.61 19.49 4.08
CA THR A 127 15.99 18.76 5.27
C THR A 127 16.48 17.33 5.00
N GLY A 128 16.16 16.78 3.81
CA GLY A 128 16.40 15.36 3.49
C GLY A 128 15.45 14.40 4.20
N GLU A 129 14.47 14.90 4.97
CA GLU A 129 13.58 14.06 5.77
C GLU A 129 12.66 13.24 4.86
N PRO A 130 12.56 11.90 5.08
CA PRO A 130 11.69 11.04 4.30
C PRO A 130 10.23 11.18 4.76
N ILE A 131 9.31 11.15 3.79
CA ILE A 131 7.86 11.24 4.00
C ILE A 131 7.21 10.13 3.19
N THR A 132 6.31 9.35 3.80
CA THR A 132 5.53 8.35 3.08
C THR A 132 4.05 8.68 3.16
N HIS A 133 3.39 8.72 2.00
CA HIS A 133 1.95 8.82 1.89
C HIS A 133 1.35 7.56 1.29
N PHE A 134 0.15 7.22 1.74
CA PHE A 134 -0.63 6.08 1.27
C PHE A 134 -1.96 6.58 0.71
N TYR A 135 -2.28 6.21 -0.52
CA TYR A 135 -3.55 6.54 -1.15
C TYR A 135 -4.24 5.24 -1.59
N ASN A 136 -5.47 5.04 -1.11
CA ASN A 136 -6.24 3.83 -1.40
C ASN A 136 -7.27 4.07 -2.50
N PHE A 137 -7.47 3.05 -3.34
CA PHE A 137 -8.55 3.06 -4.32
C PHE A 137 -9.05 1.64 -4.58
N TYR A 138 -10.33 1.55 -4.91
CA TYR A 138 -10.97 0.31 -5.31
C TYR A 138 -10.96 0.16 -6.83
N VAL A 139 -10.73 -1.06 -7.27
CA VAL A 139 -10.88 -1.51 -8.65
C VAL A 139 -11.99 -2.56 -8.66
N THR A 140 -13.04 -2.34 -9.45
CA THR A 140 -14.26 -3.15 -9.42
C THR A 140 -14.70 -3.56 -10.81
N TYR A 141 -15.36 -4.72 -10.94
CA TYR A 141 -15.96 -5.22 -12.19
C TYR A 141 -17.17 -6.11 -11.93
#